data_5bdd99b33d7fba931ac0073fbbda0c9b
#
_entry.id   5bdd99b33d7fba931ac0073fbbda0c9b
#
_cell.length_a   1.000
_cell.length_b   1.000
_cell.length_c   1.000
_cell.angle_alpha   90.00
_cell.angle_beta   90.00
_cell.angle_gamma   90.00
#
_symmetry.space_group_name_H-M   'P 1'
#
loop_
_entity.id
_entity.type
_entity.pdbx_description
1 polymer ?
#
loop_
_entity_poly.entity_id
_entity_poly.type
_entity_poly.pdbx_seq_one_letter_code
_entity_poly.pdbx_strand_id
1 'polypeptide(L)'
;MTTKYNEIYQSSINNPEKFWQEISEDIFWFKKPTKVLNKFNPPFYKWFEDGVTNTCYNALDYNIEQGRGEKTALIYDSPITGNKAKFTYKELRHKVSKFAGALDNQGIKKGDRVIIYMPMVPEAVIAMLACGRIGAIHSVVFGGFASNELASRIDDSKAKILITASCGFEPGKTVEYRPLVDGALKLAKHKIEKIIFFQRKGYEIKLNSPKEISWNEVLSNSKDMDCVEMKSNEFAYILYTSGTTGVPKGIVRDIGGHIVALKWTMKNIYNIDADDVWWSASDIGWIVGHSYIVYAPLFKGCTTVLFEGKPVGTPDAGVFWRIISDYKIKSLFTAPTAFRAIKKEDPEGKFFSKYDLSSFESLFLAGERADPDTIKWAENLLNVPVIDHWWQTETSWAISANCTGIEMQKTKYGSACKAVPGYDVKVMKPDQSLTKPNEMGDIVVKLPLPPGTFSTLWNADERYKKTYMSNYESYYQTYDAGHIDEDGYIWVMSRTDDIINVAGHRLSTGAIEEVLSEHQSVAECAVFGIADKLKGQLPIGLIALKAGVQKDNETISKECIQMVRDKVGPVAAFKTAIVVKRLPKTRSGKILRGTVRKIADNEEYKMPATIDDPTILDEIKQDLIKNNISKV
;
A
#
# COMPACT_ATOMS: atom_id res chain seq x y z
N MET A 1 8.97 -11.57 -33.86
CA MET A 1 9.49 -12.42 -32.76
C MET A 1 8.70 -12.07 -31.52
N THR A 2 8.26 -13.07 -30.77
CA THR A 2 7.61 -12.88 -29.46
C THR A 2 8.64 -12.28 -28.49
N THR A 3 8.25 -11.32 -27.68
CA THR A 3 9.14 -10.75 -26.66
C THR A 3 9.25 -11.71 -25.48
N LYS A 4 10.34 -11.61 -24.70
CA LYS A 4 10.54 -12.42 -23.49
C LYS A 4 9.39 -12.25 -22.49
N TYR A 5 8.91 -11.02 -22.33
CA TYR A 5 7.73 -10.75 -21.51
C TYR A 5 6.51 -11.53 -21.99
N ASN A 6 6.20 -11.50 -23.29
CA ASN A 6 5.03 -12.20 -23.82
C ASN A 6 5.11 -13.72 -23.62
N GLU A 7 6.28 -14.32 -23.79
CA GLU A 7 6.50 -15.75 -23.56
C GLU A 7 6.21 -16.14 -22.12
N ILE A 8 6.77 -15.40 -21.15
CA ILE A 8 6.55 -15.65 -19.73
C ILE A 8 5.10 -15.37 -19.34
N TYR A 9 4.51 -14.28 -19.84
CA TYR A 9 3.13 -13.94 -19.58
C TYR A 9 2.18 -15.03 -20.08
N GLN A 10 2.32 -15.45 -21.35
CA GLN A 10 1.47 -16.52 -21.91
C GLN A 10 1.65 -17.84 -21.18
N SER A 11 2.88 -18.20 -20.79
CA SER A 11 3.13 -19.39 -19.97
C SER A 11 2.37 -19.33 -18.65
N SER A 12 2.40 -18.17 -17.97
CA SER A 12 1.74 -17.98 -16.68
C SER A 12 0.22 -18.06 -16.74
N ILE A 13 -0.38 -17.67 -17.88
CA ILE A 13 -1.85 -17.68 -18.06
C ILE A 13 -2.33 -19.03 -18.59
N ASN A 14 -1.64 -19.63 -19.55
CA ASN A 14 -2.06 -20.86 -20.20
C ASN A 14 -1.75 -22.12 -19.36
N ASN A 15 -0.67 -22.08 -18.58
CA ASN A 15 -0.21 -23.19 -17.74
C ASN A 15 0.14 -22.73 -16.30
N PRO A 16 -0.80 -22.11 -15.56
CA PRO A 16 -0.50 -21.46 -14.27
C PRO A 16 0.05 -22.45 -13.23
N GLU A 17 -0.43 -23.69 -13.20
CA GLU A 17 0.05 -24.68 -12.23
C GLU A 17 1.52 -25.04 -12.47
N LYS A 18 1.91 -25.32 -13.72
CA LYS A 18 3.31 -25.59 -14.06
C LYS A 18 4.20 -24.38 -13.80
N PHE A 19 3.75 -23.19 -14.23
CA PHE A 19 4.49 -21.94 -14.02
C PHE A 19 4.80 -21.69 -12.56
N TRP A 20 3.79 -21.75 -11.68
CA TRP A 20 4.00 -21.51 -10.25
C TRP A 20 4.66 -22.67 -9.53
N GLN A 21 4.55 -23.90 -10.03
CA GLN A 21 5.32 -25.04 -9.53
C GLN A 21 6.82 -24.80 -9.68
N GLU A 22 7.26 -24.44 -10.88
CA GLU A 22 8.68 -24.16 -11.17
C GLU A 22 9.21 -23.02 -10.27
N ILE A 23 8.44 -21.95 -10.09
CA ILE A 23 8.80 -20.82 -9.23
C ILE A 23 8.87 -21.24 -7.75
N SER A 24 8.00 -22.15 -7.32
CA SER A 24 7.95 -22.61 -5.93
C SER A 24 9.20 -23.39 -5.49
N GLU A 25 10.02 -23.85 -6.43
CA GLU A 25 11.30 -24.49 -6.13
C GLU A 25 12.35 -23.53 -5.56
N ASP A 26 12.17 -22.21 -5.73
CA ASP A 26 13.11 -21.18 -5.26
C ASP A 26 12.93 -20.81 -3.77
N ILE A 27 11.97 -21.38 -3.07
CA ILE A 27 11.77 -21.15 -1.65
C ILE A 27 12.07 -22.40 -0.81
N PHE A 28 12.24 -22.22 0.49
CA PHE A 28 12.43 -23.34 1.40
C PHE A 28 11.08 -23.96 1.79
N TRP A 29 11.02 -25.30 1.70
CA TRP A 29 9.91 -26.11 2.16
C TRP A 29 10.41 -27.17 3.15
N PHE A 30 9.82 -27.28 4.34
CA PHE A 30 9.99 -28.47 5.19
C PHE A 30 9.40 -29.70 4.52
N LYS A 31 8.26 -29.52 3.83
CA LYS A 31 7.65 -30.51 2.95
C LYS A 31 7.21 -29.82 1.66
N LYS A 32 7.77 -30.22 0.54
CA LYS A 32 7.37 -29.69 -0.78
C LYS A 32 5.91 -30.00 -1.09
N PRO A 33 5.16 -29.07 -1.72
CA PRO A 33 3.79 -29.35 -2.13
C PRO A 33 3.75 -30.35 -3.28
N THR A 34 2.77 -31.23 -3.26
CA THR A 34 2.43 -32.13 -4.37
C THR A 34 1.21 -31.61 -5.15
N LYS A 35 0.41 -30.75 -4.51
CA LYS A 35 -0.75 -30.07 -5.11
C LYS A 35 -0.46 -28.59 -5.28
N VAL A 36 -0.27 -28.16 -6.52
CA VAL A 36 0.06 -26.76 -6.80
C VAL A 36 -1.16 -25.86 -6.65
N LEU A 37 -2.31 -26.26 -7.21
CA LEU A 37 -3.55 -25.49 -7.14
C LEU A 37 -4.74 -26.40 -6.86
N ASN A 38 -5.49 -26.08 -5.81
CA ASN A 38 -6.78 -26.70 -5.50
C ASN A 38 -7.93 -25.80 -6.00
N LYS A 39 -8.76 -26.36 -6.92
CA LYS A 39 -9.91 -25.67 -7.56
C LYS A 39 -11.27 -26.24 -7.14
N PHE A 40 -11.32 -27.11 -6.12
CA PHE A 40 -12.55 -27.87 -5.79
C PHE A 40 -13.66 -27.06 -5.11
N ASN A 41 -13.35 -25.87 -4.58
CA ASN A 41 -14.32 -25.03 -3.90
C ASN A 41 -14.24 -23.56 -4.35
N PRO A 42 -14.60 -23.23 -5.62
CA PRO A 42 -14.63 -21.84 -6.07
C PRO A 42 -15.59 -20.96 -5.22
N PRO A 43 -15.23 -19.71 -4.95
CA PRO A 43 -14.03 -19.00 -5.36
C PRO A 43 -12.83 -19.14 -4.39
N PHE A 44 -12.83 -20.10 -3.49
CA PHE A 44 -11.79 -20.33 -2.48
C PHE A 44 -10.70 -21.23 -3.05
N TYR A 45 -9.91 -20.70 -3.96
CA TYR A 45 -8.75 -21.39 -4.53
C TYR A 45 -7.62 -21.44 -3.52
N LYS A 46 -6.84 -22.54 -3.50
CA LYS A 46 -5.70 -22.71 -2.61
C LYS A 46 -4.46 -23.11 -3.38
N TRP A 47 -3.42 -22.34 -3.23
CA TRP A 47 -2.11 -22.63 -3.79
C TRP A 47 -1.26 -23.44 -2.81
N PHE A 48 -0.55 -24.47 -3.30
CA PHE A 48 0.42 -25.26 -2.55
C PHE A 48 -0.14 -25.88 -1.25
N GLU A 49 -1.39 -26.32 -1.24
CA GLU A 49 -2.19 -26.64 -0.04
C GLU A 49 -1.53 -27.61 0.92
N ASP A 50 -0.83 -28.65 0.41
CA ASP A 50 -0.19 -29.72 1.19
C ASP A 50 1.30 -29.47 1.47
N GLY A 51 1.83 -28.32 1.05
CA GLY A 51 3.17 -27.86 1.38
C GLY A 51 3.30 -27.43 2.84
N VAL A 52 4.51 -27.54 3.40
CA VAL A 52 4.83 -27.09 4.76
C VAL A 52 6.05 -26.19 4.72
N THR A 53 5.93 -24.98 5.25
CA THR A 53 7.00 -23.97 5.26
C THR A 53 6.83 -23.03 6.45
N ASN A 54 7.63 -21.96 6.54
CA ASN A 54 7.45 -20.90 7.53
C ASN A 54 7.93 -19.56 6.96
N THR A 55 7.15 -18.50 7.20
CA THR A 55 7.43 -17.15 6.73
C THR A 55 8.77 -16.61 7.25
N CYS A 56 9.03 -16.73 8.56
CA CYS A 56 10.25 -16.23 9.16
C CYS A 56 11.48 -17.05 8.73
N TYR A 57 11.33 -18.37 8.58
CA TYR A 57 12.42 -19.22 8.09
C TYR A 57 12.91 -18.79 6.71
N ASN A 58 11.99 -18.60 5.77
CA ASN A 58 12.33 -18.12 4.43
C ASN A 58 12.92 -16.69 4.43
N ALA A 59 12.48 -15.86 5.36
CA ALA A 59 12.98 -14.48 5.47
C ALA A 59 14.39 -14.41 6.06
N LEU A 60 14.74 -15.27 7.01
CA LEU A 60 15.99 -15.15 7.79
C LEU A 60 16.84 -16.42 7.76
N ASP A 61 16.34 -17.52 8.29
CA ASP A 61 17.12 -18.75 8.50
C ASP A 61 17.65 -19.31 7.18
N TYR A 62 16.79 -19.41 6.17
CA TYR A 62 17.16 -19.88 4.83
C TYR A 62 18.24 -18.98 4.18
N ASN A 63 18.19 -17.67 4.40
CA ASN A 63 19.24 -16.76 3.90
C ASN A 63 20.59 -16.99 4.61
N ILE A 64 20.58 -17.33 5.89
CA ILE A 64 21.79 -17.67 6.62
C ILE A 64 22.38 -18.98 6.08
N GLU A 65 21.57 -19.99 5.83
CA GLU A 65 21.98 -21.25 5.21
C GLU A 65 22.56 -21.07 3.81
N GLN A 66 22.04 -20.09 3.06
CA GLN A 66 22.55 -19.69 1.74
C GLN A 66 23.82 -18.84 1.81
N GLY A 67 24.49 -18.74 2.99
CA GLY A 67 25.74 -18.01 3.17
C GLY A 67 25.61 -16.50 3.33
N ARG A 68 24.37 -15.96 3.48
CA ARG A 68 24.12 -14.52 3.61
C ARG A 68 24.08 -14.03 5.06
N GLY A 69 24.49 -14.86 6.02
CA GLY A 69 24.37 -14.54 7.44
C GLY A 69 25.00 -13.21 7.87
N GLU A 70 26.16 -12.85 7.31
CA GLU A 70 26.88 -11.62 7.64
C GLU A 70 26.48 -10.42 6.75
N LYS A 71 25.60 -10.63 5.75
CA LYS A 71 25.08 -9.53 4.95
C LYS A 71 24.06 -8.72 5.74
N THR A 72 24.01 -7.42 5.47
CA THR A 72 22.99 -6.54 6.05
C THR A 72 21.60 -6.96 5.53
N ALA A 73 20.70 -7.29 6.45
CA ALA A 73 19.30 -7.58 6.16
C ALA A 73 18.43 -6.33 6.25
N LEU A 74 18.62 -5.54 7.31
CA LEU A 74 17.80 -4.37 7.62
C LEU A 74 18.68 -3.17 7.97
N ILE A 75 18.42 -2.05 7.30
CA ILE A 75 18.93 -0.73 7.67
C ILE A 75 17.78 0.07 8.28
N TYR A 76 18.00 0.66 9.43
CA TYR A 76 17.11 1.65 10.03
C TYR A 76 17.73 3.04 9.96
N ASP A 77 16.95 4.01 9.48
CA ASP A 77 17.35 5.41 9.42
C ASP A 77 16.19 6.31 9.86
N SER A 78 16.40 7.04 10.95
CA SER A 78 15.45 8.02 11.48
C SER A 78 16.07 9.41 11.50
N PRO A 79 15.86 10.23 10.48
CA PRO A 79 16.31 11.63 10.51
C PRO A 79 15.59 12.46 11.57
N ILE A 80 14.44 12.02 12.06
CA ILE A 80 13.69 12.69 13.12
C ILE A 80 14.39 12.57 14.47
N THR A 81 14.91 11.38 14.78
CA THR A 81 15.61 11.10 16.05
C THR A 81 17.14 11.13 15.93
N GLY A 82 17.66 11.17 14.72
CA GLY A 82 19.09 11.03 14.43
C GLY A 82 19.62 9.60 14.57
N ASN A 83 18.77 8.61 14.87
CA ASN A 83 19.18 7.23 15.08
C ASN A 83 19.34 6.48 13.75
N LYS A 84 20.44 5.72 13.65
CA LYS A 84 20.70 4.79 12.55
C LYS A 84 21.15 3.46 13.11
N ALA A 85 20.74 2.36 12.47
CA ALA A 85 21.19 1.01 12.82
C ALA A 85 21.26 0.13 11.57
N LYS A 86 22.13 -0.87 11.62
CA LYS A 86 22.21 -1.94 10.60
C LYS A 86 22.16 -3.27 11.33
N PHE A 87 21.44 -4.21 10.76
CA PHE A 87 21.34 -5.58 11.28
C PHE A 87 21.70 -6.55 10.17
N THR A 88 22.66 -7.44 10.42
CA THR A 88 22.91 -8.59 9.56
C THR A 88 21.76 -9.59 9.64
N TYR A 89 21.69 -10.55 8.71
CA TYR A 89 20.71 -11.63 8.77
C TYR A 89 20.82 -12.43 10.06
N LYS A 90 22.04 -12.71 10.55
CA LYS A 90 22.26 -13.39 11.84
C LYS A 90 21.80 -12.57 13.02
N GLU A 91 22.13 -11.29 13.08
CA GLU A 91 21.71 -10.41 14.17
C GLU A 91 20.20 -10.22 14.21
N LEU A 92 19.57 -10.01 13.05
CA LEU A 92 18.11 -9.88 12.96
C LEU A 92 17.43 -11.20 13.36
N ARG A 93 17.93 -12.33 12.85
CA ARG A 93 17.42 -13.66 13.23
C ARG A 93 17.51 -13.90 14.73
N HIS A 94 18.63 -13.57 15.39
CA HIS A 94 18.79 -13.72 16.84
C HIS A 94 17.78 -12.87 17.61
N LYS A 95 17.62 -11.59 17.24
CA LYS A 95 16.62 -10.70 17.87
C LYS A 95 15.19 -11.22 17.69
N VAL A 96 14.86 -11.69 16.50
CA VAL A 96 13.55 -12.26 16.17
C VAL A 96 13.30 -13.56 16.93
N SER A 97 14.28 -14.47 16.98
CA SER A 97 14.19 -15.74 17.70
C SER A 97 13.96 -15.51 19.20
N LYS A 98 14.69 -14.54 19.78
CA LYS A 98 14.57 -14.17 21.18
C LYS A 98 13.20 -13.55 21.50
N PHE A 99 12.70 -12.67 20.63
CA PHE A 99 11.37 -12.08 20.84
C PHE A 99 10.24 -13.11 20.58
N ALA A 100 10.44 -14.07 19.68
CA ALA A 100 9.54 -15.20 19.49
C ALA A 100 9.41 -16.04 20.77
N GLY A 101 10.52 -16.35 21.44
CA GLY A 101 10.52 -17.00 22.75
C GLY A 101 9.86 -16.15 23.83
N ALA A 102 10.02 -14.82 23.79
CA ALA A 102 9.31 -13.91 24.68
C ALA A 102 7.79 -13.99 24.49
N LEU A 103 7.29 -14.03 23.24
CA LEU A 103 5.86 -14.19 22.94
C LEU A 103 5.34 -15.56 23.42
N ASP A 104 6.11 -16.64 23.20
CA ASP A 104 5.74 -17.96 23.69
C ASP A 104 5.63 -18.01 25.23
N ASN A 105 6.56 -17.38 25.96
CA ASN A 105 6.51 -17.21 27.41
C ASN A 105 5.28 -16.41 27.88
N GLN A 106 4.76 -15.49 27.04
CA GLN A 106 3.52 -14.77 27.31
C GLN A 106 2.27 -15.54 26.88
N GLY A 107 2.40 -16.81 26.48
CA GLY A 107 1.29 -17.70 26.15
C GLY A 107 0.77 -17.62 24.72
N ILE A 108 1.51 -16.96 23.81
CA ILE A 108 1.17 -16.95 22.39
C ILE A 108 1.52 -18.28 21.74
N LYS A 109 0.58 -18.87 21.05
CA LYS A 109 0.71 -20.15 20.34
C LYS A 109 0.35 -19.98 18.86
N LYS A 110 0.69 -20.99 18.07
CA LYS A 110 0.30 -21.09 16.66
C LYS A 110 -1.19 -20.79 16.48
N GLY A 111 -1.52 -19.88 15.54
CA GLY A 111 -2.87 -19.45 15.23
C GLY A 111 -3.43 -18.36 16.16
N ASP A 112 -2.77 -17.99 17.22
CA ASP A 112 -3.15 -16.84 18.04
C ASP A 112 -2.90 -15.52 17.31
N ARG A 113 -3.70 -14.50 17.61
CA ARG A 113 -3.58 -13.18 16.97
C ARG A 113 -2.87 -12.20 17.89
N VAL A 114 -1.97 -11.44 17.27
CA VAL A 114 -1.18 -10.39 17.93
C VAL A 114 -1.37 -9.08 17.16
N ILE A 115 -1.79 -8.02 17.85
CA ILE A 115 -1.83 -6.68 17.25
C ILE A 115 -0.49 -5.98 17.47
N ILE A 116 0.02 -5.36 16.42
CA ILE A 116 1.23 -4.54 16.44
C ILE A 116 0.81 -3.10 16.10
N TYR A 117 0.85 -2.21 17.09
CA TYR A 117 0.52 -0.79 16.96
C TYR A 117 1.75 0.04 17.34
N MET A 118 2.66 0.18 16.39
CA MET A 118 4.00 0.74 16.59
C MET A 118 4.39 1.73 15.49
N PRO A 119 5.31 2.66 15.77
CA PRO A 119 5.93 3.49 14.74
C PRO A 119 6.91 2.67 13.88
N MET A 120 7.54 3.33 12.90
CA MET A 120 8.53 2.76 11.99
C MET A 120 9.87 2.51 12.69
N VAL A 121 9.92 1.50 13.54
CA VAL A 121 11.11 1.10 14.31
C VAL A 121 11.47 -0.37 14.08
N PRO A 122 12.75 -0.77 14.24
CA PRO A 122 13.17 -2.16 14.05
C PRO A 122 12.38 -3.17 14.87
N GLU A 123 11.97 -2.80 16.09
CA GLU A 123 11.19 -3.65 16.98
C GLU A 123 9.83 -4.04 16.38
N ALA A 124 9.23 -3.20 15.55
CA ALA A 124 8.00 -3.53 14.84
C ALA A 124 8.24 -4.63 13.79
N VAL A 125 9.33 -4.55 13.04
CA VAL A 125 9.74 -5.60 12.09
C VAL A 125 10.08 -6.91 12.82
N ILE A 126 10.80 -6.82 13.95
CA ILE A 126 11.11 -7.97 14.81
C ILE A 126 9.83 -8.63 15.30
N ALA A 127 8.83 -7.85 15.74
CA ALA A 127 7.54 -8.38 16.20
C ALA A 127 6.77 -9.10 15.08
N MET A 128 6.73 -8.55 13.86
CA MET A 128 6.09 -9.19 12.69
C MET A 128 6.73 -10.54 12.38
N LEU A 129 8.07 -10.58 12.29
CA LEU A 129 8.82 -11.80 11.98
C LEU A 129 8.75 -12.82 13.11
N ALA A 130 8.75 -12.39 14.38
CA ALA A 130 8.61 -13.26 15.54
C ALA A 130 7.23 -13.95 15.57
N CYS A 131 6.16 -13.22 15.25
CA CYS A 131 4.83 -13.84 15.06
C CYS A 131 4.89 -14.92 13.98
N GLY A 132 5.47 -14.62 12.81
CA GLY A 132 5.65 -15.61 11.74
C GLY A 132 6.48 -16.82 12.19
N ARG A 133 7.50 -16.61 13.03
CA ARG A 133 8.38 -17.68 13.55
C ARG A 133 7.63 -18.71 14.36
N ILE A 134 6.72 -18.29 15.24
CA ILE A 134 5.92 -19.19 16.10
C ILE A 134 4.54 -19.54 15.51
N GLY A 135 4.26 -19.11 14.27
CA GLY A 135 2.97 -19.38 13.61
C GLY A 135 1.81 -18.58 14.18
N ALA A 136 2.06 -17.49 14.89
CA ALA A 136 1.03 -16.53 15.29
C ALA A 136 0.65 -15.62 14.11
N ILE A 137 -0.60 -15.19 14.10
CA ILE A 137 -1.16 -14.30 13.06
C ILE A 137 -1.06 -12.85 13.54
N HIS A 138 -0.19 -12.06 12.94
CA HIS A 138 -0.10 -10.66 13.32
C HIS A 138 -1.11 -9.79 12.57
N SER A 139 -1.46 -8.66 13.18
CA SER A 139 -2.19 -7.57 12.53
C SER A 139 -1.52 -6.25 12.88
N VAL A 140 -0.87 -5.64 11.89
CA VAL A 140 -0.24 -4.33 12.07
C VAL A 140 -1.29 -3.25 11.87
N VAL A 141 -1.36 -2.34 12.84
CA VAL A 141 -2.21 -1.17 12.80
C VAL A 141 -1.31 0.06 12.61
N PHE A 142 -1.64 0.89 11.63
CA PHE A 142 -0.88 2.10 11.34
C PHE A 142 -0.70 2.96 12.59
N GLY A 143 0.55 3.31 12.90
CA GLY A 143 0.90 4.14 14.04
C GLY A 143 0.28 5.54 13.96
N GLY A 144 -0.55 5.86 14.95
CA GLY A 144 -1.29 7.13 14.97
C GLY A 144 -2.75 7.03 14.50
N PHE A 145 -3.28 5.82 14.19
CA PHE A 145 -4.72 5.64 14.09
C PHE A 145 -5.41 5.96 15.42
N ALA A 146 -6.62 6.52 15.34
CA ALA A 146 -7.43 6.83 16.49
C ALA A 146 -7.86 5.58 17.27
N SER A 147 -8.22 5.75 18.53
CA SER A 147 -8.59 4.66 19.46
C SER A 147 -9.71 3.75 18.95
N ASN A 148 -10.71 4.28 18.24
CA ASN A 148 -11.82 3.50 17.66
C ASN A 148 -11.32 2.53 16.58
N GLU A 149 -10.32 2.90 15.79
CA GLU A 149 -9.75 2.04 14.76
C GLU A 149 -8.97 0.88 15.37
N LEU A 150 -8.18 1.16 16.40
CA LEU A 150 -7.48 0.12 17.15
C LEU A 150 -8.48 -0.81 17.85
N ALA A 151 -9.53 -0.26 18.50
CA ALA A 151 -10.56 -1.03 19.17
C ALA A 151 -11.30 -1.99 18.23
N SER A 152 -11.68 -1.52 17.04
CA SER A 152 -12.38 -2.35 16.06
C SER A 152 -11.54 -3.55 15.59
N ARG A 153 -10.23 -3.38 15.47
CA ARG A 153 -9.30 -4.46 15.09
C ARG A 153 -9.04 -5.43 16.24
N ILE A 154 -8.99 -4.94 17.47
CA ILE A 154 -8.96 -5.78 18.68
C ILE A 154 -10.21 -6.69 18.71
N ASP A 155 -11.38 -6.10 18.46
CA ASP A 155 -12.64 -6.83 18.51
C ASP A 155 -12.78 -7.86 17.39
N ASP A 156 -12.40 -7.52 16.17
CA ASP A 156 -12.54 -8.42 15.03
C ASP A 156 -11.50 -9.54 15.03
N SER A 157 -10.23 -9.22 15.31
CA SER A 157 -9.16 -10.22 15.34
C SER A 157 -9.21 -11.11 16.57
N LYS A 158 -9.83 -10.69 17.67
CA LYS A 158 -9.76 -11.34 18.99
C LYS A 158 -8.30 -11.55 19.43
N ALA A 159 -7.48 -10.52 19.29
CA ALA A 159 -6.07 -10.59 19.62
C ALA A 159 -5.83 -10.84 21.11
N LYS A 160 -4.87 -11.69 21.45
CA LYS A 160 -4.46 -11.96 22.83
C LYS A 160 -3.54 -10.87 23.36
N ILE A 161 -2.58 -10.45 22.54
CA ILE A 161 -1.54 -9.48 22.92
C ILE A 161 -1.59 -8.26 21.99
N LEU A 162 -1.35 -7.09 22.60
CA LEU A 162 -1.07 -5.85 21.91
C LEU A 162 0.41 -5.49 22.14
N ILE A 163 1.16 -5.32 21.06
CA ILE A 163 2.52 -4.78 21.08
C ILE A 163 2.45 -3.33 20.62
N THR A 164 2.98 -2.42 21.41
CA THR A 164 2.92 -0.98 21.15
C THR A 164 4.19 -0.27 21.59
N ALA A 165 4.27 1.03 21.36
CA ALA A 165 5.36 1.88 21.81
C ALA A 165 4.87 2.97 22.78
N SER A 166 5.79 3.62 23.50
CA SER A 166 5.46 4.78 24.32
C SER A 166 5.01 5.98 23.47
N CYS A 167 5.64 6.19 22.31
CA CYS A 167 5.27 7.25 21.36
C CYS A 167 5.77 6.94 19.94
N GLY A 168 5.24 7.69 18.97
CA GLY A 168 5.81 7.92 17.64
C GLY A 168 6.35 9.34 17.54
N PHE A 169 7.44 9.54 16.81
CA PHE A 169 7.97 10.87 16.52
C PHE A 169 7.61 11.27 15.08
N GLU A 170 7.10 12.50 14.95
CA GLU A 170 6.87 13.17 13.68
C GLU A 170 7.60 14.51 13.67
N PRO A 171 7.84 15.14 12.52
CA PRO A 171 8.47 16.46 12.48
C PRO A 171 7.75 17.47 13.38
N GLY A 172 8.45 17.99 14.40
CA GLY A 172 7.92 18.97 15.35
C GLY A 172 6.81 18.47 16.29
N LYS A 173 6.52 17.15 16.33
CA LYS A 173 5.42 16.59 17.11
C LYS A 173 5.74 15.20 17.67
N THR A 174 5.39 14.96 18.92
CA THR A 174 5.35 13.64 19.54
C THR A 174 3.91 13.11 19.56
N VAL A 175 3.69 11.93 19.03
CA VAL A 175 2.39 11.24 19.07
C VAL A 175 2.42 10.27 20.24
N GLU A 176 1.73 10.59 21.31
CA GLU A 176 1.62 9.75 22.51
C GLU A 176 0.73 8.54 22.22
N TYR A 177 1.25 7.31 22.38
CA TYR A 177 0.46 6.11 22.11
C TYR A 177 -0.37 5.67 23.33
N ARG A 178 0.06 5.98 24.53
CA ARG A 178 -0.67 5.65 25.77
C ARG A 178 -2.15 6.07 25.72
N PRO A 179 -2.50 7.36 25.48
CA PRO A 179 -3.90 7.78 25.44
C PRO A 179 -4.72 7.06 24.36
N LEU A 180 -4.10 6.76 23.21
CA LEU A 180 -4.75 6.05 22.09
C LEU A 180 -5.03 4.59 22.45
N VAL A 181 -4.08 3.92 23.10
CA VAL A 181 -4.22 2.54 23.59
C VAL A 181 -5.27 2.47 24.70
N ASP A 182 -5.19 3.33 25.70
CA ASP A 182 -6.16 3.36 26.80
C ASP A 182 -7.57 3.63 26.30
N GLY A 183 -7.73 4.55 25.34
CA GLY A 183 -8.99 4.81 24.67
C GLY A 183 -9.52 3.58 23.91
N ALA A 184 -8.65 2.90 23.19
CA ALA A 184 -9.03 1.68 22.46
C ALA A 184 -9.46 0.54 23.38
N LEU A 185 -8.74 0.33 24.50
CA LEU A 185 -9.07 -0.71 25.48
C LEU A 185 -10.40 -0.45 26.21
N LYS A 186 -10.78 0.83 26.39
CA LYS A 186 -12.10 1.21 26.92
C LYS A 186 -13.22 0.93 25.93
N LEU A 187 -12.99 1.18 24.64
CA LEU A 187 -13.97 0.98 23.57
C LEU A 187 -14.12 -0.49 23.16
N ALA A 188 -13.05 -1.26 23.20
CA ALA A 188 -13.04 -2.66 22.75
C ALA A 188 -13.87 -3.56 23.68
N LYS A 189 -14.71 -4.42 23.08
CA LYS A 189 -15.47 -5.48 23.78
C LYS A 189 -14.56 -6.64 24.16
N HIS A 190 -13.67 -7.03 23.25
CA HIS A 190 -12.67 -8.07 23.49
C HIS A 190 -11.57 -7.55 24.43
N LYS A 191 -11.14 -8.39 25.38
CA LYS A 191 -10.15 -8.00 26.39
C LYS A 191 -8.78 -8.57 26.04
N ILE A 192 -7.83 -7.67 25.77
CA ILE A 192 -6.41 -8.00 25.61
C ILE A 192 -5.88 -8.60 26.94
N GLU A 193 -5.13 -9.67 26.86
CA GLU A 193 -4.52 -10.35 28.01
C GLU A 193 -3.26 -9.65 28.50
N LYS A 194 -2.39 -9.25 27.57
CA LYS A 194 -1.11 -8.57 27.84
C LYS A 194 -0.84 -7.44 26.84
N ILE A 195 -0.10 -6.44 27.28
CA ILE A 195 0.34 -5.30 26.48
C ILE A 195 1.86 -5.16 26.63
N ILE A 196 2.58 -5.26 25.52
CA ILE A 196 4.04 -5.10 25.51
C ILE A 196 4.37 -3.71 25.01
N PHE A 197 5.02 -2.89 25.86
CA PHE A 197 5.43 -1.53 25.54
C PHE A 197 6.90 -1.45 25.19
N PHE A 198 7.20 -1.00 23.98
CA PHE A 198 8.53 -0.55 23.59
C PHE A 198 8.73 0.91 24.03
N GLN A 199 9.67 1.13 24.93
CA GLN A 199 9.99 2.48 25.44
C GLN A 199 10.88 3.21 24.44
N ARG A 200 10.40 4.32 23.90
CA ARG A 200 11.18 5.20 23.03
C ARG A 200 12.09 6.09 23.86
N LYS A 201 13.39 6.08 23.54
CA LYS A 201 14.38 6.92 24.22
C LYS A 201 13.99 8.39 24.16
N GLY A 202 13.95 9.05 25.33
CA GLY A 202 13.53 10.43 25.48
C GLY A 202 12.01 10.64 25.64
N TYR A 203 11.24 9.54 25.62
CA TYR A 203 9.81 9.56 25.93
C TYR A 203 9.38 8.24 26.56
N GLU A 204 9.89 7.98 27.76
CA GLU A 204 9.53 6.79 28.53
C GLU A 204 8.24 7.04 29.34
N ILE A 205 7.39 6.02 29.42
CA ILE A 205 6.13 6.07 30.17
C ILE A 205 6.16 5.08 31.35
N LYS A 206 5.43 5.41 32.40
CA LYS A 206 5.21 4.49 33.53
C LYS A 206 4.19 3.41 33.12
N LEU A 207 4.47 2.16 33.39
CA LEU A 207 3.53 1.05 33.25
C LEU A 207 2.62 1.03 34.50
N ASN A 208 1.31 1.01 34.28
CA ASN A 208 0.31 1.23 35.35
C ASN A 208 -0.57 0.02 35.65
N SER A 209 -0.36 -1.09 34.96
CA SER A 209 -1.21 -2.28 35.07
C SER A 209 -0.37 -3.56 35.07
N PRO A 210 -0.75 -4.62 35.82
CA PRO A 210 -0.07 -5.91 35.78
C PRO A 210 -0.18 -6.63 34.41
N LYS A 211 -1.00 -6.09 33.51
CA LYS A 211 -1.06 -6.57 32.12
C LYS A 211 -0.01 -5.93 31.22
N GLU A 212 0.61 -4.86 31.66
CA GLU A 212 1.60 -4.09 30.91
C GLU A 212 3.00 -4.55 31.27
N ILE A 213 3.79 -4.86 30.27
CA ILE A 213 5.15 -5.37 30.41
C ILE A 213 6.04 -4.57 29.46
N SER A 214 7.25 -4.21 29.89
CA SER A 214 8.20 -3.56 29.00
C SER A 214 8.80 -4.55 28.01
N TRP A 215 9.16 -4.07 26.80
CA TRP A 215 9.86 -4.84 25.79
C TRP A 215 11.13 -5.51 26.32
N ASN A 216 11.92 -4.76 27.11
CA ASN A 216 13.16 -5.27 27.68
C ASN A 216 12.91 -6.36 28.73
N GLU A 217 11.85 -6.23 29.52
CA GLU A 217 11.48 -7.19 30.54
C GLU A 217 11.06 -8.54 29.91
N VAL A 218 10.24 -8.54 28.85
CA VAL A 218 9.85 -9.80 28.19
C VAL A 218 11.06 -10.50 27.55
N LEU A 219 12.07 -9.74 27.10
CA LEU A 219 13.30 -10.28 26.53
C LEU A 219 14.24 -10.87 27.59
N SER A 220 14.28 -10.31 28.81
CA SER A 220 15.26 -10.72 29.83
C SER A 220 15.18 -12.21 30.20
N ASN A 221 13.97 -12.78 30.16
CA ASN A 221 13.69 -14.16 30.53
C ASN A 221 13.39 -15.05 29.31
N SER A 222 13.60 -14.56 28.09
CA SER A 222 13.32 -15.31 26.88
C SER A 222 14.49 -16.18 26.45
N LYS A 223 14.17 -17.33 25.85
CA LYS A 223 15.10 -18.20 25.13
C LYS A 223 14.89 -18.02 23.64
N ASP A 224 15.91 -18.33 22.86
CA ASP A 224 15.76 -18.42 21.41
C ASP A 224 14.76 -19.52 21.06
N MET A 225 13.94 -19.24 20.04
CA MET A 225 12.92 -20.17 19.57
C MET A 225 13.10 -20.47 18.08
N ASP A 226 13.00 -21.72 17.71
CA ASP A 226 13.03 -22.15 16.30
C ASP A 226 11.73 -21.85 15.57
N CYS A 227 11.76 -21.90 14.26
CA CYS A 227 10.57 -21.74 13.44
C CYS A 227 9.66 -22.96 13.53
N VAL A 228 8.37 -22.75 13.78
CA VAL A 228 7.38 -23.82 13.75
C VAL A 228 6.97 -24.14 12.31
N GLU A 229 6.73 -25.42 12.04
CA GLU A 229 6.21 -25.86 10.75
C GLU A 229 4.76 -25.40 10.55
N MET A 230 4.51 -24.76 9.40
CA MET A 230 3.19 -24.24 9.04
C MET A 230 2.73 -24.83 7.72
N LYS A 231 1.45 -25.20 7.63
CA LYS A 231 0.85 -25.54 6.34
C LYS A 231 0.83 -24.28 5.44
N SER A 232 1.07 -24.47 4.18
CA SER A 232 1.13 -23.40 3.19
C SER A 232 -0.11 -22.49 3.17
N ASN A 233 -1.28 -23.05 3.41
CA ASN A 233 -2.56 -22.35 3.41
C ASN A 233 -3.00 -21.81 4.79
N GLU A 234 -2.17 -21.93 5.83
CA GLU A 234 -2.40 -21.22 7.10
C GLU A 234 -2.09 -19.72 6.91
N PHE A 235 -2.64 -18.86 7.79
CA PHE A 235 -2.53 -17.43 7.63
C PHE A 235 -1.29 -16.85 8.34
N ALA A 236 -0.57 -15.98 7.64
CA ALA A 236 0.56 -15.23 8.18
C ALA A 236 0.10 -13.96 8.91
N TYR A 237 -0.85 -13.23 8.34
CA TYR A 237 -1.33 -11.97 8.91
C TYR A 237 -2.75 -11.60 8.46
N ILE A 238 -3.33 -10.64 9.19
CA ILE A 238 -4.57 -9.95 8.85
C ILE A 238 -4.24 -8.48 8.65
N LEU A 239 -4.52 -7.93 7.47
CA LEU A 239 -4.38 -6.50 7.20
C LEU A 239 -5.75 -5.88 6.95
N TYR A 240 -6.14 -4.93 7.80
CA TYR A 240 -7.45 -4.29 7.72
C TYR A 240 -7.46 -3.13 6.75
N THR A 241 -8.46 -3.12 5.87
CA THR A 241 -8.76 -2.00 4.99
C THR A 241 -10.08 -1.32 5.39
N SER A 242 -10.21 -0.02 5.10
CA SER A 242 -11.45 0.70 5.27
C SER A 242 -12.52 0.13 4.33
N GLY A 243 -13.59 -0.42 4.89
CA GLY A 243 -14.76 -0.83 4.11
C GLY A 243 -15.64 0.38 3.77
N THR A 244 -16.23 0.42 2.58
CA THR A 244 -17.23 1.41 2.18
C THR A 244 -18.45 1.42 3.12
N THR A 245 -18.70 0.31 3.82
CA THR A 245 -19.79 0.14 4.81
C THR A 245 -19.43 0.56 6.23
N GLY A 246 -18.22 1.10 6.46
CA GLY A 246 -17.75 1.51 7.79
C GLY A 246 -17.26 0.37 8.70
N VAL A 247 -17.43 -0.91 8.30
CA VAL A 247 -16.85 -2.05 9.00
C VAL A 247 -15.55 -2.45 8.30
N PRO A 248 -14.39 -2.50 8.99
CA PRO A 248 -13.13 -2.90 8.38
C PRO A 248 -13.21 -4.29 7.76
N LYS A 249 -12.48 -4.49 6.66
CA LYS A 249 -12.30 -5.78 6.02
C LYS A 249 -10.93 -6.33 6.41
N GLY A 250 -10.90 -7.46 7.10
CA GLY A 250 -9.65 -8.15 7.44
C GLY A 250 -9.17 -9.00 6.26
N ILE A 251 -8.25 -8.47 5.48
CA ILE A 251 -7.61 -9.20 4.37
C ILE A 251 -6.64 -10.20 4.97
N VAL A 252 -6.83 -11.49 4.69
CA VAL A 252 -5.91 -12.56 5.16
C VAL A 252 -4.92 -12.95 4.09
N ARG A 253 -3.76 -13.40 4.54
CA ARG A 253 -2.68 -13.83 3.64
C ARG A 253 -2.20 -15.22 4.03
N ASP A 254 -2.22 -16.16 3.07
CA ASP A 254 -1.64 -17.48 3.24
C ASP A 254 -0.11 -17.43 3.26
N ILE A 255 0.53 -18.47 3.78
CA ILE A 255 1.99 -18.49 3.98
C ILE A 255 2.72 -18.84 2.69
N GLY A 256 2.42 -19.99 2.09
CA GLY A 256 3.22 -20.50 0.98
C GLY A 256 3.09 -19.69 -0.30
N GLY A 257 1.84 -19.38 -0.71
CA GLY A 257 1.60 -18.54 -1.88
C GLY A 257 2.23 -17.16 -1.77
N HIS A 258 2.19 -16.57 -0.57
CA HIS A 258 2.80 -15.27 -0.28
C HIS A 258 4.33 -15.27 -0.44
N ILE A 259 5.02 -16.30 0.11
CA ILE A 259 6.48 -16.40 -0.01
C ILE A 259 6.89 -16.56 -1.48
N VAL A 260 6.24 -17.50 -2.19
CA VAL A 260 6.54 -17.80 -3.61
C VAL A 260 6.37 -16.56 -4.47
N ALA A 261 5.21 -15.91 -4.39
CA ALA A 261 4.91 -14.76 -5.23
C ALA A 261 5.81 -13.57 -4.92
N LEU A 262 5.96 -13.19 -3.64
CA LEU A 262 6.75 -12.01 -3.29
C LEU A 262 8.23 -12.15 -3.62
N LYS A 263 8.83 -13.34 -3.39
CA LYS A 263 10.21 -13.59 -3.78
C LYS A 263 10.41 -13.45 -5.29
N TRP A 264 9.46 -13.97 -6.07
CA TRP A 264 9.45 -13.87 -7.53
C TRP A 264 9.37 -12.41 -8.01
N THR A 265 8.54 -11.57 -7.35
CA THR A 265 8.35 -10.17 -7.76
C THR A 265 9.63 -9.34 -7.64
N MET A 266 10.46 -9.59 -6.63
CA MET A 266 11.71 -8.83 -6.43
C MET A 266 12.62 -8.92 -7.65
N LYS A 267 12.81 -10.12 -8.21
CA LYS A 267 13.63 -10.31 -9.41
C LYS A 267 12.92 -9.82 -10.67
N ASN A 268 11.67 -10.23 -10.86
CA ASN A 268 11.03 -10.13 -12.18
C ASN A 268 10.34 -8.79 -12.42
N ILE A 269 9.78 -8.15 -11.37
CA ILE A 269 9.19 -6.81 -11.49
C ILE A 269 10.25 -5.75 -11.26
N TYR A 270 11.00 -5.83 -10.13
CA TYR A 270 11.86 -4.76 -9.64
C TYR A 270 13.33 -4.91 -10.01
N ASN A 271 13.73 -6.00 -10.66
CA ASN A 271 15.13 -6.32 -11.01
C ASN A 271 16.09 -6.32 -9.82
N ILE A 272 15.63 -6.82 -8.66
CA ILE A 272 16.39 -6.88 -7.41
C ILE A 272 16.91 -8.29 -7.15
N ASP A 273 18.19 -8.41 -6.87
CA ASP A 273 18.86 -9.63 -6.44
C ASP A 273 19.35 -9.55 -4.98
N ALA A 274 19.86 -10.67 -4.47
CA ALA A 274 20.23 -10.80 -3.06
C ALA A 274 21.36 -9.86 -2.59
N ASP A 275 22.17 -9.34 -3.53
CA ASP A 275 23.27 -8.42 -3.20
C ASP A 275 22.89 -6.94 -3.28
N ASP A 276 21.67 -6.66 -3.75
CA ASP A 276 21.18 -5.30 -3.95
C ASP A 276 20.65 -4.70 -2.65
N VAL A 277 20.57 -3.37 -2.63
CA VAL A 277 19.88 -2.61 -1.58
C VAL A 277 18.59 -2.05 -2.16
N TRP A 278 17.48 -2.45 -1.55
CA TRP A 278 16.13 -2.06 -1.91
C TRP A 278 15.55 -1.10 -0.88
N TRP A 279 14.78 -0.12 -1.34
CA TRP A 279 14.05 0.75 -0.43
C TRP A 279 12.59 0.93 -0.87
N SER A 280 11.67 0.62 0.04
CA SER A 280 10.28 1.02 -0.09
C SER A 280 9.98 2.11 0.94
N ALA A 281 9.80 3.36 0.47
CA ALA A 281 9.48 4.50 1.32
C ALA A 281 7.96 4.55 1.58
N SER A 282 7.52 3.69 2.49
CA SER A 282 6.13 3.54 2.92
C SER A 282 6.10 3.20 4.42
N ASP A 283 4.93 2.79 4.93
CA ASP A 283 4.74 2.40 6.34
C ASP A 283 4.32 0.94 6.45
N ILE A 284 4.83 0.24 7.47
CA ILE A 284 4.50 -1.17 7.74
C ILE A 284 3.02 -1.41 8.06
N GLY A 285 2.27 -0.39 8.43
CA GLY A 285 0.81 -0.45 8.61
C GLY A 285 0.01 -0.60 7.31
N TRP A 286 0.67 -0.49 6.15
CA TRP A 286 0.06 -0.67 4.83
C TRP A 286 0.58 -1.92 4.13
N ILE A 287 -0.14 -2.35 3.06
CA ILE A 287 0.28 -3.53 2.29
C ILE A 287 1.67 -3.35 1.66
N VAL A 288 2.02 -2.14 1.22
CA VAL A 288 3.36 -1.84 0.69
C VAL A 288 4.44 -2.15 1.73
N GLY A 289 4.21 -1.76 2.98
CA GLY A 289 5.16 -2.02 4.06
C GLY A 289 5.29 -3.51 4.38
N HIS A 290 4.17 -4.25 4.45
CA HIS A 290 4.20 -5.71 4.63
C HIS A 290 4.99 -6.36 3.49
N SER A 291 4.56 -6.12 2.25
CA SER A 291 5.13 -6.81 1.09
C SER A 291 6.57 -6.37 0.81
N TYR A 292 6.87 -5.06 0.82
CA TYR A 292 8.10 -4.52 0.24
C TYR A 292 9.03 -3.75 1.19
N ILE A 293 8.65 -3.58 2.47
CA ILE A 293 9.64 -3.22 3.51
C ILE A 293 10.11 -4.48 4.23
N VAL A 294 9.19 -5.41 4.58
CA VAL A 294 9.51 -6.55 5.42
C VAL A 294 9.71 -7.84 4.61
N TYR A 295 8.66 -8.34 3.94
CA TYR A 295 8.67 -9.73 3.49
C TYR A 295 9.43 -9.97 2.19
N ALA A 296 9.09 -9.32 1.08
CA ALA A 296 9.69 -9.60 -0.22
C ALA A 296 11.22 -9.41 -0.26
N PRO A 297 11.77 -8.29 0.29
CA PRO A 297 13.21 -8.10 0.33
C PRO A 297 13.92 -9.19 1.13
N LEU A 298 13.38 -9.56 2.30
CA LEU A 298 13.97 -10.58 3.15
C LEU A 298 13.82 -11.99 2.53
N PHE A 299 12.71 -12.30 1.85
CA PHE A 299 12.59 -13.56 1.09
C PHE A 299 13.62 -13.63 -0.06
N LYS A 300 13.91 -12.52 -0.69
CA LYS A 300 14.91 -12.44 -1.77
C LYS A 300 16.33 -12.54 -1.23
N GLY A 301 16.56 -12.13 0.00
CA GLY A 301 17.89 -12.10 0.61
C GLY A 301 18.67 -10.82 0.33
N CYS A 302 18.01 -9.74 -0.07
CA CYS A 302 18.60 -8.42 -0.25
C CYS A 302 18.55 -7.57 1.02
N THR A 303 19.17 -6.40 1.01
CA THR A 303 19.06 -5.41 2.09
C THR A 303 17.82 -4.56 1.92
N THR A 304 17.03 -4.38 2.97
CA THR A 304 15.87 -3.46 3.00
C THR A 304 16.10 -2.28 3.93
N VAL A 305 15.46 -1.14 3.64
CA VAL A 305 15.56 0.08 4.47
C VAL A 305 14.23 0.36 5.16
N LEU A 306 14.29 0.49 6.48
CA LEU A 306 13.21 0.98 7.33
C LEU A 306 13.47 2.46 7.64
N PHE A 307 12.67 3.33 7.08
CA PHE A 307 12.82 4.77 7.15
C PHE A 307 11.78 5.40 8.09
N GLU A 308 12.22 6.06 9.15
CA GLU A 308 11.37 6.84 10.04
C GLU A 308 11.51 8.33 9.74
N GLY A 309 10.83 8.80 8.68
CA GLY A 309 10.90 10.18 8.22
C GLY A 309 9.78 10.51 7.23
N LYS A 310 9.86 11.71 6.67
CA LYS A 310 8.95 12.20 5.63
C LYS A 310 9.78 12.59 4.39
N PRO A 311 9.18 12.62 3.19
CA PRO A 311 9.90 13.01 1.97
C PRO A 311 10.38 14.47 1.96
N VAL A 312 9.77 15.31 2.80
CA VAL A 312 10.13 16.71 3.01
C VAL A 312 10.10 17.03 4.51
N GLY A 313 10.86 18.04 4.95
CA GLY A 313 10.88 18.47 6.36
C GLY A 313 11.60 17.52 7.32
N THR A 314 12.38 16.53 6.81
CA THR A 314 13.20 15.62 7.65
C THR A 314 14.62 15.39 7.12
N PRO A 315 15.53 16.36 7.12
CA PRO A 315 15.31 17.77 7.49
C PRO A 315 14.76 18.61 6.34
N ASP A 316 14.93 18.19 5.07
CA ASP A 316 14.58 18.92 3.86
C ASP A 316 14.16 17.97 2.72
N ALA A 317 13.90 18.52 1.53
CA ALA A 317 13.53 17.74 0.34
C ALA A 317 14.66 16.86 -0.24
N GLY A 318 15.87 16.97 0.27
CA GLY A 318 17.02 16.15 -0.12
C GLY A 318 17.14 14.81 0.62
N VAL A 319 16.27 14.54 1.60
CA VAL A 319 16.39 13.35 2.44
C VAL A 319 16.35 12.04 1.63
N PHE A 320 15.52 11.96 0.60
CA PHE A 320 15.45 10.77 -0.26
C PHE A 320 16.77 10.55 -1.01
N TRP A 321 17.35 11.62 -1.53
CA TRP A 321 18.63 11.57 -2.23
C TRP A 321 19.77 11.16 -1.30
N ARG A 322 19.76 11.65 -0.04
CA ARG A 322 20.69 11.23 0.99
C ARG A 322 20.59 9.72 1.28
N ILE A 323 19.39 9.19 1.48
CA ILE A 323 19.17 7.76 1.74
C ILE A 323 19.69 6.92 0.57
N ILE A 324 19.36 7.30 -0.67
CA ILE A 324 19.81 6.60 -1.87
C ILE A 324 21.35 6.59 -1.93
N SER A 325 21.98 7.74 -1.69
CA SER A 325 23.42 7.90 -1.71
C SER A 325 24.13 7.13 -0.59
N ASP A 326 23.68 7.33 0.69
CA ASP A 326 24.32 6.74 1.88
C ASP A 326 24.29 5.21 1.86
N TYR A 327 23.22 4.62 1.34
CA TYR A 327 23.00 3.17 1.37
C TYR A 327 23.12 2.49 0.01
N LYS A 328 23.48 3.26 -1.04
CA LYS A 328 23.63 2.74 -2.41
C LYS A 328 22.39 1.99 -2.88
N ILE A 329 21.24 2.64 -2.71
CA ILE A 329 19.93 2.09 -3.12
C ILE A 329 19.93 1.87 -4.63
N LYS A 330 19.57 0.66 -5.06
CA LYS A 330 19.42 0.32 -6.47
C LYS A 330 18.04 0.73 -7.00
N SER A 331 16.99 0.52 -6.23
CA SER A 331 15.63 0.86 -6.64
C SER A 331 14.80 1.35 -5.46
N LEU A 332 13.95 2.35 -5.72
CA LEU A 332 13.03 2.94 -4.75
C LEU A 332 11.58 2.68 -5.19
N PHE A 333 10.76 2.29 -4.23
CA PHE A 333 9.32 2.24 -4.37
C PHE A 333 8.65 3.21 -3.40
N THR A 334 7.79 4.12 -3.90
CA THR A 334 7.05 5.06 -3.05
C THR A 334 5.71 5.49 -3.70
N ALA A 335 4.98 6.39 -3.03
CA ALA A 335 3.76 6.94 -3.57
C ALA A 335 4.04 8.21 -4.43
N PRO A 336 3.23 8.48 -5.47
CA PRO A 336 3.33 9.71 -6.26
C PRO A 336 3.29 11.00 -5.42
N THR A 337 2.51 11.00 -4.33
CA THR A 337 2.45 12.11 -3.37
C THR A 337 3.80 12.49 -2.78
N ALA A 338 4.71 11.54 -2.55
CA ALA A 338 6.05 11.82 -2.04
C ALA A 338 6.84 12.66 -3.06
N PHE A 339 6.79 12.27 -4.33
CA PHE A 339 7.48 12.98 -5.41
C PHE A 339 6.85 14.33 -5.71
N ARG A 340 5.51 14.46 -5.65
CA ARG A 340 4.85 15.77 -5.73
C ARG A 340 5.27 16.70 -4.59
N ALA A 341 5.41 16.20 -3.38
CA ALA A 341 5.89 16.99 -2.24
C ALA A 341 7.34 17.46 -2.46
N ILE A 342 8.24 16.56 -2.91
CA ILE A 342 9.64 16.91 -3.23
C ILE A 342 9.68 17.94 -4.35
N LYS A 343 8.95 17.71 -5.46
CA LYS A 343 8.88 18.65 -6.60
C LYS A 343 8.38 20.04 -6.19
N LYS A 344 7.42 20.10 -5.27
CA LYS A 344 6.90 21.38 -4.75
C LYS A 344 7.94 22.17 -3.98
N GLU A 345 8.74 21.49 -3.14
CA GLU A 345 9.78 22.11 -2.30
C GLU A 345 11.08 22.39 -3.07
N ASP A 346 11.45 21.52 -4.00
CA ASP A 346 12.69 21.58 -4.79
C ASP A 346 12.43 21.29 -6.28
N PRO A 347 11.70 22.14 -6.99
CA PRO A 347 11.33 21.91 -8.39
C PRO A 347 12.52 21.84 -9.34
N GLU A 348 13.63 22.52 -9.01
CA GLU A 348 14.86 22.57 -9.79
C GLU A 348 15.88 21.48 -9.40
N GLY A 349 15.60 20.67 -8.37
CA GLY A 349 16.50 19.61 -7.92
C GLY A 349 17.80 20.10 -7.27
N LYS A 350 17.78 21.25 -6.60
CA LYS A 350 19.00 21.81 -5.94
C LYS A 350 19.59 20.88 -4.88
N PHE A 351 18.71 20.14 -4.16
CA PHE A 351 19.18 19.14 -3.19
C PHE A 351 19.73 17.89 -3.87
N PHE A 352 19.19 17.50 -5.02
CA PHE A 352 19.61 16.33 -5.77
C PHE A 352 21.12 16.37 -6.11
N SER A 353 21.61 17.52 -6.57
CA SER A 353 23.02 17.69 -7.01
C SER A 353 24.06 17.50 -5.90
N LYS A 354 23.63 17.42 -4.64
CA LYS A 354 24.53 17.23 -3.48
C LYS A 354 24.87 15.76 -3.22
N TYR A 355 24.23 14.81 -3.88
CA TYR A 355 24.32 13.38 -3.56
C TYR A 355 24.71 12.54 -4.77
N ASP A 356 25.46 11.47 -4.51
CA ASP A 356 25.81 10.46 -5.52
C ASP A 356 24.70 9.42 -5.66
N LEU A 357 23.97 9.46 -6.75
CA LEU A 357 22.90 8.50 -7.07
C LEU A 357 23.32 7.48 -8.15
N SER A 358 24.62 7.25 -8.36
CA SER A 358 25.14 6.35 -9.41
C SER A 358 24.67 4.89 -9.27
N SER A 359 24.27 4.47 -8.07
CA SER A 359 23.71 3.13 -7.80
C SER A 359 22.25 3.00 -8.16
N PHE A 360 21.54 4.11 -8.39
CA PHE A 360 20.09 4.15 -8.54
C PHE A 360 19.65 3.84 -9.97
N GLU A 361 18.86 2.78 -10.18
CA GLU A 361 18.50 2.29 -11.50
C GLU A 361 17.02 2.51 -11.86
N SER A 362 16.12 2.61 -10.87
CA SER A 362 14.68 2.74 -11.15
C SER A 362 13.87 3.29 -9.97
N LEU A 363 12.78 3.98 -10.30
CA LEU A 363 11.76 4.45 -9.38
C LEU A 363 10.42 3.80 -9.71
N PHE A 364 9.80 3.17 -8.72
CA PHE A 364 8.44 2.63 -8.82
C PHE A 364 7.45 3.48 -8.01
N LEU A 365 6.31 3.79 -8.61
CA LEU A 365 5.24 4.58 -7.99
C LEU A 365 3.95 3.77 -7.94
N ALA A 366 3.22 3.80 -6.82
CA ALA A 366 1.89 3.21 -6.69
C ALA A 366 1.08 3.83 -5.54
N GLY A 367 -0.19 3.41 -5.44
CA GLY A 367 -1.12 3.82 -4.38
C GLY A 367 -2.17 4.82 -4.84
N GLU A 368 -1.84 5.58 -5.85
CA GLU A 368 -2.74 6.46 -6.62
C GLU A 368 -2.17 6.60 -8.03
N ARG A 369 -2.95 7.09 -8.96
CA ARG A 369 -2.47 7.35 -10.31
C ARG A 369 -1.36 8.39 -10.29
N ALA A 370 -0.23 8.06 -10.89
CA ALA A 370 0.86 9.00 -11.09
C ALA A 370 0.56 9.90 -12.31
N ASP A 371 0.51 11.20 -12.08
CA ASP A 371 0.27 12.15 -13.16
C ASP A 371 1.49 12.25 -14.09
N PRO A 372 1.27 12.41 -15.42
CA PRO A 372 2.36 12.45 -16.39
C PRO A 372 3.40 13.54 -16.14
N ASP A 373 3.01 14.68 -15.57
CA ASP A 373 3.90 15.78 -15.28
C ASP A 373 4.89 15.47 -14.13
N THR A 374 4.41 14.77 -13.10
CA THR A 374 5.27 14.30 -12.02
C THR A 374 6.23 13.21 -12.49
N ILE A 375 5.77 12.27 -13.33
CA ILE A 375 6.62 11.20 -13.88
C ILE A 375 7.74 11.81 -14.72
N LYS A 376 7.40 12.69 -15.68
CA LYS A 376 8.38 13.34 -16.56
C LYS A 376 9.39 14.18 -15.78
N TRP A 377 8.93 14.91 -14.77
CA TRP A 377 9.85 15.66 -13.92
C TRP A 377 10.83 14.74 -13.18
N ALA A 378 10.34 13.66 -12.62
CA ALA A 378 11.18 12.70 -11.90
C ALA A 378 12.17 11.99 -12.84
N GLU A 379 11.74 11.56 -14.05
CA GLU A 379 12.64 10.97 -15.05
C GLU A 379 13.74 11.93 -15.49
N ASN A 380 13.38 13.19 -15.75
CA ASN A 380 14.36 14.21 -16.14
C ASN A 380 15.36 14.52 -15.03
N LEU A 381 14.91 14.52 -13.76
CA LEU A 381 15.77 14.78 -12.61
C LEU A 381 16.70 13.61 -12.33
N LEU A 382 16.14 12.39 -12.33
CA LEU A 382 16.85 11.18 -11.88
C LEU A 382 17.64 10.50 -13.00
N ASN A 383 17.28 10.74 -14.25
CA ASN A 383 17.81 10.06 -15.44
C ASN A 383 17.70 8.52 -15.36
N VAL A 384 16.63 8.01 -14.74
CA VAL A 384 16.28 6.60 -14.65
C VAL A 384 14.79 6.41 -14.97
N PRO A 385 14.36 5.19 -15.35
CA PRO A 385 12.95 4.89 -15.55
C PRO A 385 12.09 5.15 -14.31
N VAL A 386 10.97 5.86 -14.51
CA VAL A 386 9.93 6.05 -13.48
C VAL A 386 8.70 5.27 -13.89
N ILE A 387 8.34 4.28 -13.10
CA ILE A 387 7.35 3.25 -13.43
C ILE A 387 6.14 3.39 -12.52
N ASP A 388 5.01 3.80 -13.10
CA ASP A 388 3.72 3.66 -12.42
C ASP A 388 3.26 2.21 -12.51
N HIS A 389 2.80 1.65 -11.40
CA HIS A 389 2.29 0.28 -11.36
C HIS A 389 1.08 0.19 -10.42
N TRP A 390 0.17 -0.73 -10.72
CA TRP A 390 -1.13 -0.83 -10.07
C TRP A 390 -1.32 -2.15 -9.37
N TRP A 391 -1.80 -2.08 -8.14
CA TRP A 391 -2.18 -3.19 -7.28
C TRP A 391 -3.05 -2.75 -6.10
N GLN A 392 -3.47 -3.70 -5.29
CA GLN A 392 -4.38 -3.48 -4.18
C GLN A 392 -3.92 -4.24 -2.93
N THR A 393 -4.47 -3.89 -1.77
CA THR A 393 -4.22 -4.64 -0.53
C THR A 393 -4.61 -6.12 -0.69
N GLU A 394 -5.68 -6.36 -1.41
CA GLU A 394 -6.20 -7.68 -1.75
C GLU A 394 -5.20 -8.54 -2.53
N THR A 395 -4.42 -7.94 -3.40
CA THR A 395 -3.48 -8.68 -4.26
C THR A 395 -2.07 -8.81 -3.70
N SER A 396 -1.66 -7.97 -2.73
CA SER A 396 -0.33 -8.00 -2.09
C SER A 396 0.85 -7.61 -2.98
N TRP A 397 0.74 -7.73 -4.29
CA TRP A 397 1.74 -7.43 -5.29
C TRP A 397 1.09 -6.95 -6.59
N ALA A 398 1.89 -6.40 -7.49
CA ALA A 398 1.41 -5.67 -8.65
C ALA A 398 0.59 -6.54 -9.59
N ILE A 399 -0.60 -6.04 -9.97
CA ILE A 399 -1.45 -6.61 -11.02
C ILE A 399 -0.90 -6.19 -12.38
N SER A 400 -0.44 -4.94 -12.49
CA SER A 400 0.24 -4.43 -13.69
C SER A 400 1.48 -3.66 -13.32
N ALA A 401 2.54 -3.80 -14.10
CA ALA A 401 3.83 -3.14 -13.94
C ALA A 401 4.67 -3.25 -15.22
N ASN A 402 5.71 -2.43 -15.32
CA ASN A 402 6.82 -2.70 -16.22
C ASN A 402 7.77 -3.69 -15.51
N CYS A 403 7.77 -4.94 -15.97
CA CYS A 403 8.56 -6.01 -15.35
C CYS A 403 10.03 -5.89 -15.76
N THR A 404 10.76 -4.94 -15.17
CA THR A 404 12.14 -4.57 -15.57
C THR A 404 13.13 -5.71 -15.47
N GLY A 405 12.89 -6.67 -14.57
CA GLY A 405 13.73 -7.87 -14.43
C GLY A 405 13.48 -8.95 -15.49
N ILE A 406 12.37 -8.86 -16.23
CA ILE A 406 12.07 -9.71 -17.37
C ILE A 406 12.53 -9.02 -18.65
N GLU A 407 11.93 -7.89 -18.96
CA GLU A 407 12.17 -7.08 -20.15
C GLU A 407 11.63 -5.66 -19.94
N MET A 408 12.51 -4.67 -20.09
CA MET A 408 12.08 -3.28 -20.02
C MET A 408 11.23 -2.93 -21.23
N GLN A 409 9.99 -2.49 -20.97
CA GLN A 409 9.05 -2.07 -21.99
C GLN A 409 8.98 -0.53 -22.07
N LYS A 410 8.48 -0.02 -23.20
CA LYS A 410 8.28 1.43 -23.36
C LYS A 410 7.31 1.96 -22.31
N THR A 411 7.68 3.00 -21.59
CA THR A 411 6.78 3.70 -20.65
C THR A 411 5.73 4.50 -21.44
N LYS A 412 4.46 4.38 -21.05
CA LYS A 412 3.36 5.24 -21.49
C LYS A 412 2.89 6.04 -20.27
N TYR A 413 3.11 7.33 -20.25
CA TYR A 413 2.78 8.19 -19.11
C TYR A 413 1.28 8.18 -18.80
N GLY A 414 0.93 7.90 -17.54
CA GLY A 414 -0.45 7.75 -17.08
C GLY A 414 -1.03 6.34 -17.20
N SER A 415 -0.29 5.40 -17.83
CA SER A 415 -0.62 3.99 -17.80
C SER A 415 0.10 3.28 -16.65
N ALA A 416 -0.57 2.32 -16.04
CA ALA A 416 0.02 1.41 -15.06
C ALA A 416 0.74 0.22 -15.71
N CYS A 417 1.25 0.38 -16.94
CA CYS A 417 1.95 -0.62 -17.74
C CYS A 417 1.08 -1.84 -18.13
N LYS A 418 1.69 -3.02 -18.33
CA LYS A 418 1.00 -4.24 -18.75
C LYS A 418 0.73 -5.16 -17.57
N ALA A 419 -0.17 -6.13 -17.76
CA ALA A 419 -0.45 -7.14 -16.74
C ALA A 419 0.83 -7.91 -16.34
N VAL A 420 1.04 -8.09 -15.05
CA VAL A 420 2.15 -8.90 -14.57
C VAL A 420 1.85 -10.38 -14.81
N PRO A 421 2.84 -11.23 -15.19
CA PRO A 421 2.64 -12.67 -15.32
C PRO A 421 1.93 -13.29 -14.11
N GLY A 422 0.86 -14.02 -14.35
CA GLY A 422 -0.05 -14.58 -13.35
C GLY A 422 -1.42 -13.90 -13.29
N TYR A 423 -1.55 -12.65 -13.76
CA TYR A 423 -2.84 -11.93 -13.76
C TYR A 423 -3.45 -11.87 -15.17
N ASP A 424 -4.60 -12.50 -15.37
CA ASP A 424 -5.40 -12.38 -16.60
C ASP A 424 -6.40 -11.22 -16.45
N VAL A 425 -5.94 -10.00 -16.76
CA VAL A 425 -6.70 -8.75 -16.60
C VAL A 425 -7.63 -8.57 -17.81
N LYS A 426 -8.89 -8.23 -17.53
CA LYS A 426 -9.90 -7.89 -18.53
C LYS A 426 -10.58 -6.58 -18.17
N VAL A 427 -11.23 -5.96 -19.16
CA VAL A 427 -12.11 -4.81 -18.94
C VAL A 427 -13.49 -5.18 -19.44
N MET A 428 -14.50 -4.98 -18.60
CA MET A 428 -15.86 -5.43 -18.85
C MET A 428 -16.88 -4.29 -18.81
N LYS A 429 -17.89 -4.42 -19.64
CA LYS A 429 -19.09 -3.59 -19.63
C LYS A 429 -20.07 -4.06 -18.54
N PRO A 430 -21.08 -3.24 -18.19
CA PRO A 430 -22.12 -3.65 -17.25
C PRO A 430 -22.94 -4.90 -17.67
N ASP A 431 -23.02 -5.18 -18.98
CA ASP A 431 -23.66 -6.37 -19.53
C ASP A 431 -22.77 -7.62 -19.52
N GLN A 432 -21.62 -7.54 -18.87
CA GLN A 432 -20.58 -8.57 -18.74
C GLN A 432 -19.86 -8.93 -20.06
N SER A 433 -20.06 -8.19 -21.12
CA SER A 433 -19.25 -8.32 -22.33
C SER A 433 -17.90 -7.63 -22.18
N LEU A 434 -16.89 -8.12 -22.93
CA LEU A 434 -15.56 -7.48 -22.98
C LEU A 434 -15.64 -6.15 -23.73
N THR A 435 -14.89 -5.16 -23.27
CA THR A 435 -14.69 -3.92 -24.00
C THR A 435 -13.79 -4.10 -25.21
N LYS A 436 -13.87 -3.17 -26.15
CA LYS A 436 -12.86 -3.01 -27.21
C LYS A 436 -11.63 -2.28 -26.66
N PRO A 437 -10.47 -2.36 -27.35
CA PRO A 437 -9.33 -1.51 -27.01
C PRO A 437 -9.73 -0.04 -26.85
N ASN A 438 -9.17 0.66 -25.84
CA ASN A 438 -9.47 2.04 -25.50
C ASN A 438 -10.90 2.32 -25.01
N GLU A 439 -11.76 1.31 -24.90
CA GLU A 439 -13.13 1.47 -24.37
C GLU A 439 -13.13 1.30 -22.85
N MET A 440 -13.73 2.28 -22.14
CA MET A 440 -13.83 2.29 -20.68
C MET A 440 -14.77 1.20 -20.16
N GLY A 441 -14.36 0.54 -19.10
CA GLY A 441 -15.17 -0.44 -18.38
C GLY A 441 -14.63 -0.71 -16.98
N ASP A 442 -15.21 -1.71 -16.31
CA ASP A 442 -14.75 -2.17 -15.01
C ASP A 442 -13.57 -3.12 -15.20
N ILE A 443 -12.47 -2.85 -14.50
CA ILE A 443 -11.28 -3.71 -14.56
C ILE A 443 -11.51 -4.92 -13.66
N VAL A 444 -11.36 -6.10 -14.21
CA VAL A 444 -11.54 -7.38 -13.51
C VAL A 444 -10.37 -8.32 -13.77
N VAL A 445 -10.15 -9.29 -12.89
CA VAL A 445 -9.11 -10.30 -13.05
C VAL A 445 -9.75 -11.68 -13.07
N LYS A 446 -9.44 -12.48 -14.09
CA LYS A 446 -9.97 -13.83 -14.23
C LYS A 446 -9.45 -14.73 -13.10
N LEU A 447 -10.35 -15.55 -12.57
CA LEU A 447 -10.03 -16.53 -11.53
C LEU A 447 -9.43 -17.83 -12.11
N PRO A 448 -8.57 -18.51 -11.36
CA PRO A 448 -8.07 -18.19 -10.02
C PRO A 448 -7.07 -17.02 -10.03
N LEU A 449 -7.07 -16.22 -8.98
CA LEU A 449 -5.99 -15.26 -8.76
C LEU A 449 -4.66 -16.00 -8.53
N PRO A 450 -3.51 -15.40 -8.89
CA PRO A 450 -2.20 -16.03 -8.66
C PRO A 450 -1.88 -16.16 -7.16
N PRO A 451 -0.87 -16.96 -6.78
CA PRO A 451 -0.48 -17.11 -5.38
C PRO A 451 -0.06 -15.78 -4.75
N GLY A 452 -0.14 -15.69 -3.43
CA GLY A 452 0.18 -14.48 -2.68
C GLY A 452 -0.93 -13.44 -2.65
N THR A 453 -2.04 -13.64 -3.36
CA THR A 453 -3.27 -12.84 -3.23
C THR A 453 -4.09 -13.29 -2.03
N PHE A 454 -5.11 -12.54 -1.65
CA PHE A 454 -5.99 -12.94 -0.56
C PHE A 454 -6.85 -14.16 -0.93
N SER A 455 -7.00 -15.09 0.00
CA SER A 455 -7.81 -16.30 -0.20
C SER A 455 -9.24 -16.15 0.32
N THR A 456 -9.45 -15.24 1.26
CA THR A 456 -10.76 -14.85 1.83
C THR A 456 -10.60 -13.59 2.71
N LEU A 457 -11.65 -13.22 3.43
CA LEU A 457 -11.65 -12.24 4.52
C LEU A 457 -11.68 -12.95 5.87
N TRP A 458 -11.02 -12.38 6.87
CA TRP A 458 -11.01 -12.92 8.24
C TRP A 458 -12.42 -13.11 8.78
N ASN A 459 -12.79 -14.36 9.09
CA ASN A 459 -14.11 -14.76 9.58
C ASN A 459 -15.30 -14.24 8.76
N ALA A 460 -15.14 -13.99 7.44
CA ALA A 460 -16.15 -13.32 6.65
C ALA A 460 -16.22 -13.83 5.18
N ASP A 461 -16.25 -15.16 4.99
CA ASP A 461 -16.28 -15.82 3.68
C ASP A 461 -17.46 -15.36 2.80
N GLU A 462 -18.65 -15.20 3.37
CA GLU A 462 -19.82 -14.73 2.61
C GLU A 462 -19.66 -13.26 2.19
N ARG A 463 -19.00 -12.43 3.02
CA ARG A 463 -18.67 -11.05 2.63
C ARG A 463 -17.61 -11.03 1.52
N TYR A 464 -16.65 -11.95 1.55
CA TYR A 464 -15.67 -12.11 0.46
C TYR A 464 -16.37 -12.40 -0.87
N LYS A 465 -17.22 -13.43 -0.92
CA LYS A 465 -17.99 -13.77 -2.13
C LYS A 465 -18.83 -12.58 -2.61
N LYS A 466 -19.64 -12.02 -1.71
CA LYS A 466 -20.54 -10.91 -2.03
C LYS A 466 -19.79 -9.67 -2.51
N THR A 467 -18.66 -9.34 -1.88
CA THR A 467 -17.93 -8.10 -2.21
C THR A 467 -17.14 -8.24 -3.51
N TYR A 468 -16.46 -9.36 -3.72
CA TYR A 468 -15.43 -9.41 -4.77
C TYR A 468 -15.76 -10.34 -5.95
N MET A 469 -16.74 -11.27 -5.80
CA MET A 469 -16.93 -12.37 -6.72
C MET A 469 -18.36 -12.47 -7.30
N SER A 470 -19.27 -11.56 -6.90
CA SER A 470 -20.69 -11.69 -7.25
C SER A 470 -21.10 -10.97 -8.54
N ASN A 471 -20.42 -9.90 -8.92
CA ASN A 471 -20.84 -9.06 -10.04
C ASN A 471 -20.44 -9.60 -11.41
N TYR A 472 -19.33 -10.34 -11.47
CA TYR A 472 -18.77 -10.91 -12.69
C TYR A 472 -18.46 -12.38 -12.46
N GLU A 473 -19.15 -13.28 -13.15
CA GLU A 473 -18.94 -14.72 -13.01
C GLU A 473 -17.51 -15.09 -13.41
N SER A 474 -16.82 -15.84 -12.55
CA SER A 474 -15.42 -16.28 -12.74
C SER A 474 -14.36 -15.17 -12.76
N TYR A 475 -14.71 -13.97 -12.25
CA TYR A 475 -13.76 -12.87 -12.16
C TYR A 475 -13.74 -12.23 -10.77
N TYR A 476 -12.57 -11.78 -10.39
CA TYR A 476 -12.35 -10.89 -9.25
C TYR A 476 -12.66 -9.45 -9.65
N GLN A 477 -13.54 -8.80 -8.92
CA GLN A 477 -13.87 -7.39 -9.12
C GLN A 477 -12.87 -6.50 -8.36
N THR A 478 -12.12 -5.69 -9.08
CA THR A 478 -11.12 -4.79 -8.50
C THR A 478 -11.71 -3.50 -7.93
N TYR A 479 -12.92 -3.13 -8.33
CA TYR A 479 -13.52 -1.82 -8.09
C TYR A 479 -12.73 -0.65 -8.71
N ASP A 480 -11.85 -0.93 -9.65
CA ASP A 480 -11.20 0.07 -10.48
C ASP A 480 -11.81 0.05 -11.89
N ALA A 481 -11.91 1.22 -12.50
CA ALA A 481 -12.39 1.40 -13.87
C ALA A 481 -11.29 1.97 -14.74
N GLY A 482 -11.27 1.53 -16.00
CA GLY A 482 -10.24 1.93 -16.93
C GLY A 482 -10.41 1.28 -18.29
N HIS A 483 -9.34 1.22 -19.05
CA HIS A 483 -9.31 0.55 -20.35
C HIS A 483 -7.96 -0.14 -20.57
N ILE A 484 -7.91 -1.02 -21.56
CA ILE A 484 -6.67 -1.60 -22.11
C ILE A 484 -6.52 -1.05 -23.52
N ASP A 485 -5.35 -0.51 -23.85
CA ASP A 485 -5.09 0.01 -25.17
C ASP A 485 -4.71 -1.11 -26.19
N GLU A 486 -4.50 -0.74 -27.46
CA GLU A 486 -4.18 -1.64 -28.55
C GLU A 486 -2.86 -2.41 -28.34
N ASP A 487 -1.92 -1.82 -27.58
CA ASP A 487 -0.63 -2.42 -27.23
C ASP A 487 -0.69 -3.28 -25.96
N GLY A 488 -1.86 -3.37 -25.30
CA GLY A 488 -2.10 -4.13 -24.08
C GLY A 488 -1.71 -3.40 -22.78
N TYR A 489 -1.52 -2.07 -22.81
CA TYR A 489 -1.28 -1.28 -21.61
C TYR A 489 -2.58 -0.99 -20.87
N ILE A 490 -2.53 -1.11 -19.56
CA ILE A 490 -3.67 -0.91 -18.66
C ILE A 490 -3.66 0.53 -18.17
N TRP A 491 -4.80 1.19 -18.32
CA TRP A 491 -5.05 2.56 -17.88
C TRP A 491 -6.08 2.54 -16.77
N VAL A 492 -5.63 2.70 -15.52
CA VAL A 492 -6.51 2.78 -14.36
C VAL A 492 -6.93 4.22 -14.18
N MET A 493 -8.19 4.53 -14.49
CA MET A 493 -8.67 5.90 -14.61
C MET A 493 -9.38 6.41 -13.35
N SER A 494 -10.08 5.54 -12.62
CA SER A 494 -10.79 5.89 -11.38
C SER A 494 -11.24 4.63 -10.63
N ARG A 495 -11.73 4.83 -9.40
CA ARG A 495 -12.56 3.82 -8.73
C ARG A 495 -13.94 3.78 -9.40
N THR A 496 -14.58 2.61 -9.39
CA THR A 496 -15.94 2.47 -9.95
C THR A 496 -16.98 3.29 -9.17
N ASP A 497 -16.74 3.53 -7.88
CA ASP A 497 -17.55 4.40 -7.01
C ASP A 497 -17.25 5.91 -7.17
N ASP A 498 -16.15 6.26 -7.82
CA ASP A 498 -15.78 7.64 -8.17
C ASP A 498 -16.17 8.02 -9.62
N ILE A 499 -16.74 7.10 -10.41
CA ILE A 499 -17.26 7.41 -11.74
C ILE A 499 -18.46 8.35 -11.62
N ILE A 500 -18.46 9.41 -12.42
CA ILE A 500 -19.53 10.41 -12.47
C ILE A 500 -20.47 10.09 -13.62
N ASN A 501 -21.73 9.87 -13.32
CA ASN A 501 -22.76 9.58 -14.34
C ASN A 501 -23.50 10.84 -14.74
N VAL A 502 -23.12 11.42 -15.89
CA VAL A 502 -23.72 12.64 -16.43
C VAL A 502 -24.62 12.31 -17.60
N ALA A 503 -25.91 12.42 -17.43
CA ALA A 503 -26.91 12.18 -18.50
C ALA A 503 -26.69 10.83 -19.23
N GLY A 504 -26.33 9.76 -18.49
CA GLY A 504 -26.05 8.43 -19.01
C GLY A 504 -24.60 8.20 -19.48
N HIS A 505 -23.76 9.24 -19.50
CA HIS A 505 -22.33 9.11 -19.80
C HIS A 505 -21.54 8.85 -18.52
N ARG A 506 -20.69 7.79 -18.55
CA ARG A 506 -19.77 7.44 -17.45
C ARG A 506 -18.47 8.21 -17.63
N LEU A 507 -18.22 9.20 -16.79
CA LEU A 507 -17.04 10.05 -16.83
C LEU A 507 -16.06 9.64 -15.74
N SER A 508 -14.80 9.48 -16.11
CA SER A 508 -13.72 9.26 -15.16
C SER A 508 -13.31 10.56 -14.47
N THR A 509 -13.25 10.57 -13.16
CA THR A 509 -12.66 11.67 -12.39
C THR A 509 -11.21 11.90 -12.80
N GLY A 510 -10.45 10.81 -12.97
CA GLY A 510 -9.04 10.89 -13.38
C GLY A 510 -8.82 11.52 -14.75
N ALA A 511 -9.70 11.30 -15.73
CA ALA A 511 -9.58 11.93 -17.04
C ALA A 511 -9.75 13.46 -16.98
N ILE A 512 -10.67 13.93 -16.14
CA ILE A 512 -10.86 15.38 -15.92
C ILE A 512 -9.69 15.95 -15.12
N GLU A 513 -9.23 15.25 -14.09
CA GLU A 513 -8.08 15.64 -13.25
C GLU A 513 -6.79 15.75 -14.07
N GLU A 514 -6.58 14.85 -15.03
CA GLU A 514 -5.43 14.92 -15.95
C GLU A 514 -5.40 16.23 -16.72
N VAL A 515 -6.53 16.61 -17.30
CA VAL A 515 -6.65 17.88 -18.02
C VAL A 515 -6.42 19.08 -17.10
N LEU A 516 -6.99 19.05 -15.88
CA LEU A 516 -6.79 20.12 -14.90
C LEU A 516 -5.33 20.25 -14.45
N SER A 517 -4.61 19.14 -14.34
CA SER A 517 -3.20 19.12 -13.91
C SER A 517 -2.24 19.72 -14.94
N GLU A 518 -2.64 19.80 -16.22
CA GLU A 518 -1.84 20.45 -17.26
C GLU A 518 -1.84 21.98 -17.14
N HIS A 519 -2.76 22.57 -16.38
CA HIS A 519 -2.81 24.01 -16.20
C HIS A 519 -1.62 24.51 -15.40
N GLN A 520 -0.90 25.52 -15.90
CA GLN A 520 0.37 26.01 -15.35
C GLN A 520 0.30 26.42 -13.87
N SER A 521 -0.84 26.94 -13.43
CA SER A 521 -1.06 27.39 -12.05
C SER A 521 -1.52 26.27 -11.09
N VAL A 522 -1.92 25.09 -11.58
CA VAL A 522 -2.45 24.02 -10.76
C VAL A 522 -1.31 23.17 -10.20
N ALA A 523 -1.29 22.99 -8.89
CA ALA A 523 -0.37 22.07 -8.20
C ALA A 523 -1.01 20.70 -8.01
N GLU A 524 -2.28 20.71 -7.58
CA GLU A 524 -3.07 19.48 -7.32
C GLU A 524 -4.53 19.76 -7.62
N CYS A 525 -5.26 18.74 -8.02
CA CYS A 525 -6.70 18.84 -8.22
C CYS A 525 -7.42 17.57 -7.78
N ALA A 526 -8.72 17.68 -7.54
CA ALA A 526 -9.61 16.57 -7.25
C ALA A 526 -10.96 16.82 -7.90
N VAL A 527 -11.51 15.80 -8.57
CA VAL A 527 -12.83 15.84 -9.19
C VAL A 527 -13.75 14.85 -8.53
N PHE A 528 -14.99 15.25 -8.29
CA PHE A 528 -16.04 14.40 -7.75
C PHE A 528 -17.39 14.78 -8.33
N GLY A 529 -18.36 13.85 -8.32
CA GLY A 529 -19.72 14.10 -8.80
C GLY A 529 -20.63 14.53 -7.67
N ILE A 530 -21.43 15.56 -7.89
CA ILE A 530 -22.54 15.94 -7.00
C ILE A 530 -23.87 15.57 -7.63
N ALA A 531 -24.91 15.35 -6.82
CA ALA A 531 -26.24 15.01 -7.29
C ALA A 531 -26.88 16.16 -8.10
N ASP A 532 -27.45 15.84 -9.28
CA ASP A 532 -28.19 16.74 -10.14
C ASP A 532 -29.51 16.13 -10.58
N LYS A 533 -30.61 16.88 -10.46
CA LYS A 533 -31.98 16.39 -10.77
C LYS A 533 -32.19 16.03 -12.23
N LEU A 534 -31.50 16.69 -13.16
CA LEU A 534 -31.70 16.52 -14.60
C LEU A 534 -30.69 15.56 -15.22
N LYS A 535 -29.43 15.61 -14.76
CA LYS A 535 -28.32 14.87 -15.35
C LYS A 535 -27.85 13.70 -14.52
N GLY A 536 -28.47 13.44 -13.37
CA GLY A 536 -28.02 12.46 -12.41
C GLY A 536 -26.88 12.99 -11.54
N GLN A 537 -25.74 13.31 -12.14
CA GLN A 537 -24.60 13.94 -11.47
C GLN A 537 -23.98 15.03 -12.32
N LEU A 538 -23.28 15.96 -11.63
CA LEU A 538 -22.42 16.97 -12.24
C LEU A 538 -21.02 16.92 -11.63
N PRO A 539 -19.95 17.00 -12.44
CA PRO A 539 -18.59 17.04 -11.94
C PRO A 539 -18.24 18.42 -11.36
N ILE A 540 -17.60 18.40 -10.20
CA ILE A 540 -17.02 19.56 -9.53
C ILE A 540 -15.52 19.33 -9.39
N GLY A 541 -14.70 20.35 -9.68
CA GLY A 541 -13.25 20.33 -9.48
C GLY A 541 -12.84 21.18 -8.28
N LEU A 542 -12.04 20.61 -7.38
CA LEU A 542 -11.25 21.36 -6.39
C LEU A 542 -9.83 21.52 -6.92
N ILE A 543 -9.27 22.71 -6.83
CA ILE A 543 -7.97 23.06 -7.41
C ILE A 543 -7.10 23.70 -6.33
N ALA A 544 -5.95 23.11 -6.03
CA ALA A 544 -4.91 23.71 -5.20
C ALA A 544 -3.83 24.31 -6.09
N LEU A 545 -3.47 25.57 -5.86
CA LEU A 545 -2.53 26.30 -6.71
C LEU A 545 -1.07 26.08 -6.31
N LYS A 546 -0.16 26.26 -7.26
CA LYS A 546 1.28 26.34 -7.02
C LYS A 546 1.62 27.56 -6.16
N ALA A 547 2.72 27.49 -5.42
CA ALA A 547 3.20 28.65 -4.67
C ALA A 547 3.57 29.81 -5.61
N GLY A 548 3.26 31.04 -5.19
CA GLY A 548 3.63 32.25 -5.92
C GLY A 548 2.76 32.60 -7.14
N VAL A 549 1.66 31.89 -7.39
CA VAL A 549 0.71 32.25 -8.44
C VAL A 549 0.07 33.60 -8.12
N GLN A 550 0.19 34.57 -9.06
CA GLN A 550 -0.36 35.92 -8.94
C GLN A 550 -1.71 36.11 -9.66
N LYS A 551 -2.09 35.17 -10.49
CA LYS A 551 -3.35 35.22 -11.26
C LYS A 551 -4.54 35.02 -10.32
N ASP A 552 -5.61 35.73 -10.54
CA ASP A 552 -6.81 35.62 -9.70
C ASP A 552 -7.52 34.27 -9.87
N ASN A 553 -8.15 33.82 -8.79
CA ASN A 553 -8.78 32.50 -8.71
C ASN A 553 -9.92 32.31 -9.72
N GLU A 554 -10.68 33.39 -10.04
CA GLU A 554 -11.80 33.30 -10.96
C GLU A 554 -11.32 33.07 -12.40
N THR A 555 -10.25 33.73 -12.81
CA THR A 555 -9.62 33.53 -14.13
C THR A 555 -9.09 32.10 -14.25
N ILE A 556 -8.35 31.58 -13.22
CA ILE A 556 -7.85 30.20 -13.23
C ILE A 556 -9.00 29.19 -13.32
N SER A 557 -10.08 29.39 -12.57
CA SER A 557 -11.27 28.53 -12.61
C SER A 557 -11.89 28.51 -14.02
N LYS A 558 -12.04 29.65 -14.66
CA LYS A 558 -12.57 29.76 -16.05
C LYS A 558 -11.67 29.05 -17.07
N GLU A 559 -10.37 29.24 -16.98
CA GLU A 559 -9.40 28.56 -17.84
C GLU A 559 -9.46 27.04 -17.67
N CYS A 560 -9.50 26.54 -16.44
CA CYS A 560 -9.64 25.12 -16.14
C CYS A 560 -10.95 24.54 -16.70
N ILE A 561 -12.08 25.24 -16.55
CA ILE A 561 -13.37 24.84 -17.11
C ILE A 561 -13.28 24.77 -18.65
N GLN A 562 -12.68 25.75 -19.27
CA GLN A 562 -12.52 25.79 -20.73
C GLN A 562 -11.61 24.64 -21.22
N MET A 563 -10.49 24.39 -20.53
CA MET A 563 -9.60 23.27 -20.88
C MET A 563 -10.32 21.91 -20.84
N VAL A 564 -11.13 21.66 -19.80
CA VAL A 564 -11.92 20.42 -19.73
C VAL A 564 -12.96 20.36 -20.86
N ARG A 565 -13.62 21.47 -21.18
CA ARG A 565 -14.56 21.53 -22.29
C ARG A 565 -13.91 21.24 -23.64
N ASP A 566 -12.68 21.71 -23.85
CA ASP A 566 -11.96 21.56 -25.13
C ASP A 566 -11.36 20.14 -25.26
N LYS A 567 -10.85 19.55 -24.18
CA LYS A 567 -10.13 18.28 -24.22
C LYS A 567 -10.99 17.04 -23.89
N VAL A 568 -11.92 17.17 -22.94
CA VAL A 568 -12.85 16.09 -22.58
C VAL A 568 -14.15 16.19 -23.35
N GLY A 569 -14.54 17.42 -23.68
CA GLY A 569 -15.72 17.74 -24.45
C GLY A 569 -16.90 18.25 -23.60
N PRO A 570 -17.91 18.88 -24.24
CA PRO A 570 -19.12 19.42 -23.58
C PRO A 570 -19.93 18.35 -22.83
N VAL A 571 -19.78 17.09 -23.19
CA VAL A 571 -20.45 15.93 -22.56
C VAL A 571 -20.08 15.82 -21.09
N ALA A 572 -18.89 16.25 -20.68
CA ALA A 572 -18.47 16.26 -19.29
C ALA A 572 -19.34 17.15 -18.40
N ALA A 573 -19.99 18.16 -18.99
CA ALA A 573 -20.78 19.16 -18.26
C ALA A 573 -20.02 19.79 -17.07
N PHE A 574 -18.70 19.87 -17.17
CA PHE A 574 -17.84 20.44 -16.15
C PHE A 574 -17.96 21.98 -16.17
N LYS A 575 -18.63 22.52 -15.16
CA LYS A 575 -18.98 23.95 -15.11
C LYS A 575 -18.45 24.65 -13.86
N THR A 576 -17.87 23.88 -12.94
CA THR A 576 -17.45 24.41 -11.64
C THR A 576 -16.07 23.89 -11.29
N ALA A 577 -15.15 24.82 -11.12
CA ALA A 577 -13.82 24.62 -10.58
C ALA A 577 -13.60 25.60 -9.42
N ILE A 578 -13.26 25.09 -8.24
CA ILE A 578 -13.13 25.87 -7.01
C ILE A 578 -11.67 25.85 -6.58
N VAL A 579 -11.07 27.02 -6.47
CA VAL A 579 -9.71 27.14 -5.92
C VAL A 579 -9.79 27.01 -4.40
N VAL A 580 -9.07 26.03 -3.85
CA VAL A 580 -9.00 25.70 -2.44
C VAL A 580 -7.57 25.82 -1.93
N LYS A 581 -7.41 26.02 -0.63
CA LYS A 581 -6.09 26.13 -0.01
C LYS A 581 -5.31 24.79 -0.09
N ARG A 582 -6.01 23.68 0.09
CA ARG A 582 -5.46 22.32 0.09
C ARG A 582 -6.56 21.28 -0.15
N LEU A 583 -6.18 20.08 -0.57
CA LEU A 583 -7.12 18.98 -0.80
C LEU A 583 -7.26 18.08 0.44
N PRO A 584 -8.47 17.56 0.73
CA PRO A 584 -8.69 16.63 1.84
C PRO A 584 -8.11 15.26 1.49
N LYS A 585 -7.10 14.85 2.25
CA LYS A 585 -6.36 13.61 2.01
C LYS A 585 -6.33 12.72 3.23
N THR A 586 -6.15 11.45 2.98
CA THR A 586 -5.71 10.51 4.02
C THR A 586 -4.22 10.71 4.32
N ARG A 587 -3.75 10.18 5.45
CA ARG A 587 -2.32 10.15 5.80
C ARG A 587 -1.44 9.43 4.77
N SER A 588 -2.04 8.55 3.95
CA SER A 588 -1.38 7.90 2.81
C SER A 588 -1.45 8.71 1.51
N GLY A 589 -2.01 9.93 1.55
CA GLY A 589 -2.11 10.82 0.39
C GLY A 589 -3.36 10.66 -0.47
N LYS A 590 -4.21 9.67 -0.23
CA LYS A 590 -5.44 9.46 -1.01
C LYS A 590 -6.46 10.57 -0.77
N ILE A 591 -7.01 11.12 -1.83
CA ILE A 591 -8.05 12.15 -1.77
C ILE A 591 -9.37 11.55 -1.29
N LEU A 592 -10.04 12.23 -0.37
CA LEU A 592 -11.30 11.81 0.27
C LEU A 592 -12.53 12.25 -0.55
N ARG A 593 -12.59 11.90 -1.85
CA ARG A 593 -13.67 12.31 -2.78
C ARG A 593 -15.06 11.96 -2.24
N GLY A 594 -15.26 10.75 -1.74
CA GLY A 594 -16.54 10.31 -1.21
C GLY A 594 -17.02 11.13 -0.02
N THR A 595 -16.12 11.59 0.86
CA THR A 595 -16.46 12.49 1.98
C THR A 595 -16.81 13.88 1.49
N VAL A 596 -16.03 14.43 0.54
CA VAL A 596 -16.30 15.75 -0.06
C VAL A 596 -17.65 15.75 -0.78
N ARG A 597 -17.97 14.68 -1.54
CA ARG A 597 -19.28 14.52 -2.18
C ARG A 597 -20.41 14.59 -1.18
N LYS A 598 -20.33 13.84 -0.08
CA LYS A 598 -21.35 13.86 0.96
C LYS A 598 -21.53 15.25 1.58
N ILE A 599 -20.43 15.97 1.80
CA ILE A 599 -20.49 17.36 2.29
C ILE A 599 -21.20 18.25 1.24
N ALA A 600 -20.88 18.10 -0.04
CA ALA A 600 -21.49 18.87 -1.11
C ALA A 600 -23.00 18.56 -1.29
N ASP A 601 -23.38 17.28 -1.16
CA ASP A 601 -24.77 16.82 -1.26
C ASP A 601 -25.57 17.00 0.05
N ASN A 602 -24.97 17.55 1.11
CA ASN A 602 -25.52 17.69 2.47
C ASN A 602 -25.96 16.35 3.09
N GLU A 603 -25.23 15.28 2.81
CA GLU A 603 -25.41 13.97 3.40
C GLU A 603 -24.62 13.81 4.70
N GLU A 604 -25.14 12.98 5.62
CA GLU A 604 -24.39 12.59 6.82
C GLU A 604 -23.12 11.80 6.44
N TYR A 605 -22.00 12.13 7.07
CA TYR A 605 -20.77 11.39 6.93
C TYR A 605 -20.11 11.13 8.28
N LYS A 606 -19.41 10.00 8.36
CA LYS A 606 -18.53 9.73 9.49
C LYS A 606 -17.15 10.32 9.19
N MET A 607 -16.53 10.95 10.18
CA MET A 607 -15.15 11.45 10.07
C MET A 607 -14.24 10.30 9.62
N PRO A 608 -13.54 10.43 8.47
CA PRO A 608 -12.63 9.39 8.02
C PRO A 608 -11.47 9.21 8.99
N ALA A 609 -11.32 8.01 9.54
CA ALA A 609 -10.27 7.70 10.51
C ALA A 609 -8.84 7.85 9.97
N THR A 610 -8.70 7.77 8.65
CA THR A 610 -7.42 7.91 7.95
C THR A 610 -7.09 9.33 7.52
N ILE A 611 -7.96 10.30 7.80
CA ILE A 611 -7.74 11.69 7.41
C ILE A 611 -6.46 12.25 8.04
N ASP A 612 -5.71 13.00 7.25
CA ASP A 612 -4.46 13.62 7.71
C ASP A 612 -4.73 14.75 8.68
N ASP A 613 -5.59 15.69 8.29
CA ASP A 613 -6.03 16.82 9.10
C ASP A 613 -7.56 16.97 9.00
N PRO A 614 -8.31 16.70 10.09
CA PRO A 614 -9.77 16.81 10.08
C PRO A 614 -10.31 18.22 9.79
N THR A 615 -9.56 19.27 10.13
CA THR A 615 -10.00 20.66 9.96
C THR A 615 -10.20 21.05 8.51
N ILE A 616 -9.57 20.33 7.58
CA ILE A 616 -9.71 20.58 6.15
C ILE A 616 -11.14 20.37 5.65
N LEU A 617 -11.92 19.48 6.26
CA LEU A 617 -13.29 19.24 5.83
C LEU A 617 -14.18 20.46 6.10
N ASP A 618 -13.94 21.18 7.19
CA ASP A 618 -14.64 22.43 7.49
C ASP A 618 -14.21 23.54 6.51
N GLU A 619 -12.90 23.64 6.18
CA GLU A 619 -12.40 24.57 5.16
C GLU A 619 -13.10 24.31 3.80
N ILE A 620 -13.13 23.05 3.33
CA ILE A 620 -13.79 22.67 2.09
C ILE A 620 -15.30 22.94 2.14
N LYS A 621 -15.96 22.66 3.27
CA LYS A 621 -17.40 22.97 3.43
C LYS A 621 -17.67 24.46 3.24
N GLN A 622 -16.86 25.34 3.81
CA GLN A 622 -16.99 26.79 3.64
C GLN A 622 -16.76 27.20 2.17
N ASP A 623 -15.76 26.62 1.50
CA ASP A 623 -15.50 26.91 0.08
C ASP A 623 -16.65 26.43 -0.80
N LEU A 624 -17.26 25.28 -0.54
CA LEU A 624 -18.43 24.78 -1.26
C LEU A 624 -19.67 25.69 -1.04
N ILE A 625 -19.92 26.13 0.20
CA ILE A 625 -21.02 27.08 0.52
C ILE A 625 -20.81 28.40 -0.21
N LYS A 626 -19.61 28.96 -0.16
CA LYS A 626 -19.26 30.23 -0.84
C LYS A 626 -19.51 30.16 -2.35
N ASN A 627 -19.36 28.99 -2.95
CA ASN A 627 -19.58 28.77 -4.38
C ASN A 627 -20.98 28.24 -4.72
N ASN A 628 -21.94 28.29 -3.79
CA ASN A 628 -23.34 27.85 -3.95
C ASN A 628 -23.49 26.36 -4.33
N ILE A 629 -22.54 25.52 -3.95
CA ILE A 629 -22.61 24.07 -4.20
C ILE A 629 -23.30 23.34 -3.05
N SER A 630 -22.96 23.67 -1.81
CA SER A 630 -23.63 23.13 -0.62
C SER A 630 -24.58 24.17 -0.03
N LYS A 631 -25.67 23.72 0.59
CA LYS A 631 -26.57 24.58 1.36
C LYS A 631 -26.10 24.67 2.82
N VAL A 632 -26.39 25.78 3.48
CA VAL A 632 -26.06 25.98 4.90
C VAL A 632 -26.79 25.01 5.81
#